data_a32112b664447ccec2862b9581209ea9
#
_entry.id   a32112b664447ccec2862b9581209ea9
#
_cell.length_a   1.000
_cell.length_b   1.000
_cell.length_c   1.000
_cell.angle_alpha   90.00
_cell.angle_beta   90.00
_cell.angle_gamma   90.00
#
_symmetry.space_group_name_H-M   'P 1'
#
loop_
_entity.id
_entity.type
_entity.pdbx_description
1 polymer ?
#
loop_
_entity_poly.entity_id
_entity_poly.type
_entity_poly.pdbx_seq_one_letter_code
_entity_poly.pdbx_strand_id
1 'polypeptide(L)'
;TELATLIIPVDNHEVLFDMGEVKVVLNDNMEGMYFSRMVIPYIKGVPQESWHQHHDYYRHVGMYAYRTDVLEKLTALPVSSLEKAESLEQLRWLQQGFKIKCAITQFDSHCIDTPEDVEKVLRLMNIG
;
A
#
# COMPACT_ATOMS: atom_id res chain seq x y z
N THR A 1 11.39 -9.77 -6.55
CA THR A 1 10.47 -9.18 -5.57
C THR A 1 10.11 -10.21 -4.52
N GLU A 2 10.32 -9.87 -3.25
CA GLU A 2 10.07 -10.78 -2.12
C GLU A 2 8.70 -10.55 -1.48
N LEU A 3 8.22 -9.31 -1.53
CA LEU A 3 6.98 -8.89 -0.89
C LEU A 3 6.37 -7.78 -1.73
N ALA A 4 5.09 -7.92 -2.06
CA ALA A 4 4.39 -6.96 -2.89
C ALA A 4 2.96 -6.76 -2.41
N THR A 5 2.40 -5.61 -2.76
CA THR A 5 1.01 -5.28 -2.50
C THR A 5 0.45 -4.48 -3.68
N LEU A 6 -0.84 -4.23 -3.64
CA LEU A 6 -1.55 -3.46 -4.67
C LEU A 6 -1.94 -2.09 -4.14
N ILE A 7 -1.94 -1.13 -5.04
CA ILE A 7 -2.38 0.24 -4.76
C ILE A 7 -3.29 0.72 -5.88
N ILE A 8 -4.20 1.64 -5.54
CA ILE A 8 -5.16 2.21 -6.49
C ILE A 8 -5.00 3.73 -6.48
N PRO A 9 -4.98 4.39 -7.65
CA PRO A 9 -4.94 5.85 -7.71
C PRO A 9 -6.17 6.46 -7.02
N VAL A 10 -5.96 7.55 -6.30
CA VAL A 10 -7.02 8.31 -5.64
C VAL A 10 -7.33 9.54 -6.48
N ASP A 11 -8.56 9.68 -6.94
CA ASP A 11 -8.98 10.73 -7.85
C ASP A 11 -10.05 11.68 -7.29
N ASN A 12 -10.36 11.57 -6.00
CA ASN A 12 -11.35 12.44 -5.38
C ASN A 12 -10.97 12.77 -3.92
N HIS A 13 -11.51 13.88 -3.46
CA HIS A 13 -11.20 14.42 -2.13
C HIS A 13 -11.75 13.52 -1.00
N GLU A 14 -12.93 12.95 -1.18
CA GLU A 14 -13.59 12.16 -0.14
C GLU A 14 -12.79 10.92 0.23
N VAL A 15 -12.31 10.19 -0.77
CA VAL A 15 -11.47 8.99 -0.54
C VAL A 15 -10.13 9.39 0.05
N LEU A 16 -9.52 10.47 -0.46
CA LEU A 16 -8.22 10.92 0.01
C LEU A 16 -8.24 11.25 1.50
N PHE A 17 -9.29 11.90 1.98
CA PHE A 17 -9.39 12.33 3.37
C PHE A 17 -10.16 11.36 4.27
N ASP A 18 -10.50 10.17 3.76
CA ASP A 18 -11.11 9.11 4.56
C ASP A 18 -10.03 8.39 5.36
N MET A 19 -10.09 8.49 6.68
CA MET A 19 -9.12 7.84 7.58
C MET A 19 -9.20 6.32 7.56
N GLY A 20 -10.29 5.76 7.05
CA GLY A 20 -10.43 4.33 6.83
C GLY A 20 -9.63 3.83 5.64
N GLU A 21 -9.32 4.71 4.70
CA GLU A 21 -8.49 4.39 3.55
C GLU A 21 -7.03 4.68 3.86
N VAL A 22 -6.16 3.71 3.62
CA VAL A 22 -4.73 3.83 3.90
C VAL A 22 -4.03 4.39 2.68
N LYS A 23 -3.32 5.51 2.86
CA LYS A 23 -2.54 6.13 1.79
C LYS A 23 -1.10 5.64 1.85
N VAL A 24 -0.43 5.68 0.71
CA VAL A 24 0.96 5.22 0.60
C VAL A 24 1.77 6.21 -0.23
N VAL A 25 3.00 6.47 0.20
CA VAL A 25 3.97 7.23 -0.59
C VAL A 25 5.01 6.26 -1.13
N LEU A 26 5.41 6.48 -2.38
CA LEU A 26 6.29 5.59 -3.12
C LEU A 26 7.63 6.24 -3.40
N ASN A 27 8.68 5.42 -3.44
CA ASN A 27 9.94 5.86 -4.01
C ASN A 27 9.93 5.62 -5.54
N ASP A 28 11.01 6.01 -6.21
CA ASP A 28 11.10 5.87 -7.67
C ASP A 28 11.14 4.43 -8.15
N ASN A 29 11.39 3.48 -7.24
CA ASN A 29 11.37 2.05 -7.56
C ASN A 29 10.00 1.40 -7.30
N MET A 30 8.96 2.20 -7.06
CA MET A 30 7.62 1.72 -6.73
C MET A 30 7.59 0.91 -5.44
N GLU A 31 8.41 1.27 -4.49
CA GLU A 31 8.41 0.68 -3.16
C GLU A 31 7.73 1.63 -2.19
N GLY A 32 6.90 1.09 -1.29
CA GLY A 32 6.23 1.89 -0.28
C GLY A 32 7.21 2.47 0.72
N MET A 33 7.26 3.79 0.84
CA MET A 33 8.10 4.47 1.81
C MET A 33 7.44 4.55 3.17
N TYR A 34 6.13 4.76 3.19
CA TYR A 34 5.32 4.77 4.39
C TYR A 34 3.85 4.61 4.04
N PHE A 35 3.08 4.00 4.93
CA PHE A 35 1.63 3.83 4.84
C PHE A 35 1.00 4.54 6.02
N SER A 36 -0.05 5.33 5.78
CA SER A 36 -0.71 6.08 6.85
C SER A 36 -2.19 6.27 6.56
N ARG A 37 -2.98 6.33 7.63
CA ARG A 37 -4.39 6.72 7.52
C ARG A 37 -4.55 8.21 7.24
N MET A 38 -3.55 9.01 7.61
CA MET A 38 -3.50 10.42 7.25
C MET A 38 -3.14 10.60 5.79
N VAL A 39 -3.44 11.78 5.24
CA VAL A 39 -3.07 12.11 3.87
C VAL A 39 -1.57 12.40 3.82
N ILE A 40 -0.86 11.65 3.02
CA ILE A 40 0.57 11.82 2.77
C ILE A 40 0.82 11.77 1.26
N PRO A 41 1.62 12.70 0.69
CA PRO A 41 2.30 13.82 1.34
C PRO A 41 1.37 15.02 1.57
N TYR A 42 1.79 15.90 2.45
CA TYR A 42 1.18 17.21 2.64
C TYR A 42 1.61 18.11 1.48
N ILE A 43 0.66 18.87 0.92
CA ILE A 43 0.99 19.83 -0.14
C ILE A 43 0.89 21.24 0.42
N LYS A 44 2.04 21.89 0.59
CA LYS A 44 2.11 23.25 1.12
C LYS A 44 1.62 24.25 0.09
N GLY A 45 0.77 25.17 0.51
CA GLY A 45 0.31 26.26 -0.34
C GLY A 45 -0.80 25.91 -1.31
N VAL A 46 -1.38 24.72 -1.20
CA VAL A 46 -2.49 24.28 -2.06
C VAL A 46 -3.69 23.93 -1.17
N PRO A 47 -4.91 24.39 -1.52
CA PRO A 47 -6.10 24.01 -0.75
C PRO A 47 -6.29 22.48 -0.74
N GLN A 48 -6.65 21.94 0.42
CA GLN A 48 -6.79 20.49 0.59
C GLN A 48 -7.81 19.87 -0.38
N GLU A 49 -8.85 20.62 -0.73
CA GLU A 49 -9.90 20.16 -1.64
C GLU A 49 -9.38 19.83 -3.03
N SER A 50 -8.22 20.37 -3.41
CA SER A 50 -7.63 20.14 -4.72
C SER A 50 -6.35 19.32 -4.70
N TRP A 51 -5.94 18.80 -3.55
CA TRP A 51 -4.69 18.02 -3.44
C TRP A 51 -4.65 16.85 -4.42
N HIS A 52 -5.76 16.15 -4.57
CA HIS A 52 -5.84 14.98 -5.47
C HIS A 52 -5.57 15.33 -6.94
N GLN A 53 -5.67 16.62 -7.30
CA GLN A 53 -5.42 17.11 -8.66
C GLN A 53 -3.97 17.55 -8.87
N HIS A 54 -3.19 17.72 -7.79
CA HIS A 54 -1.84 18.28 -7.84
C HIS A 54 -0.74 17.26 -7.57
N HIS A 55 -1.10 16.05 -7.13
CA HIS A 55 -0.15 14.99 -6.83
C HIS A 55 -0.82 13.64 -7.05
N ASP A 56 -0.06 12.66 -7.49
CA ASP A 56 -0.57 11.31 -7.69
C ASP A 56 -0.64 10.58 -6.34
N TYR A 57 -1.81 10.58 -5.73
CA TYR A 57 -2.06 9.88 -4.49
C TYR A 57 -2.51 8.44 -4.77
N TYR A 58 -2.13 7.53 -3.88
CA TYR A 58 -2.52 6.13 -3.97
C TYR A 58 -3.07 5.66 -2.63
N ARG A 59 -4.10 4.81 -2.69
CA ARG A 59 -4.58 4.09 -1.52
C ARG A 59 -4.16 2.64 -1.60
N HIS A 60 -3.94 2.06 -0.45
CA HIS A 60 -3.50 0.68 -0.31
C HIS A 60 -4.68 -0.28 -0.40
N VAL A 61 -4.54 -1.32 -1.21
CA VAL A 61 -5.45 -2.47 -1.22
C VAL A 61 -4.82 -3.53 -0.33
N GLY A 62 -5.56 -3.97 0.70
CA GLY A 62 -5.03 -4.87 1.72
C GLY A 62 -4.79 -6.29 1.23
N MET A 63 -4.08 -6.45 0.13
CA MET A 63 -3.77 -7.73 -0.47
C MET A 63 -2.26 -7.82 -0.71
N TYR A 64 -1.65 -8.91 -0.24
CA TYR A 64 -0.21 -9.10 -0.32
C TYR A 64 0.15 -10.37 -1.05
N ALA A 65 1.28 -10.34 -1.73
CA ALA A 65 1.94 -11.53 -2.24
C ALA A 65 3.37 -11.55 -1.69
N TYR A 66 3.83 -12.72 -1.28
CA TYR A 66 5.18 -12.87 -0.72
C TYR A 66 5.69 -14.27 -1.01
N ARG A 67 7.02 -14.40 -1.06
CA ARG A 67 7.63 -15.71 -1.15
C ARG A 67 7.52 -16.42 0.20
N THR A 68 7.39 -17.74 0.18
CA THR A 68 7.20 -18.53 1.41
C THR A 68 8.36 -18.39 2.39
N ASP A 69 9.60 -18.25 1.89
CA ASP A 69 10.76 -18.04 2.73
C ASP A 69 10.72 -16.68 3.44
N VAL A 70 10.13 -15.67 2.81
CA VAL A 70 9.94 -14.34 3.39
C VAL A 70 8.83 -14.38 4.44
N LEU A 71 7.76 -15.12 4.20
CA LEU A 71 6.65 -15.23 5.14
C LEU A 71 7.12 -15.66 6.53
N GLU A 72 8.00 -16.65 6.62
CA GLU A 72 8.54 -17.10 7.90
C GLU A 72 9.24 -15.96 8.64
N LYS A 73 10.00 -15.15 7.93
CA LYS A 73 10.68 -13.98 8.51
C LYS A 73 9.69 -12.94 9.01
N LEU A 74 8.65 -12.65 8.21
CA LEU A 74 7.63 -11.65 8.55
C LEU A 74 6.84 -12.05 9.79
N THR A 75 6.46 -13.33 9.91
CA THR A 75 5.67 -13.80 11.05
C THR A 75 6.46 -13.87 12.35
N ALA A 76 7.78 -13.91 12.27
CA ALA A 76 8.67 -13.93 13.43
C ALA A 76 8.94 -12.53 14.00
N LEU A 77 8.55 -11.46 13.30
CA LEU A 77 8.83 -10.10 13.73
C LEU A 77 7.93 -9.70 14.92
N PRO A 78 8.48 -8.99 15.90
CA PRO A 78 7.66 -8.44 16.98
C PRO A 78 6.82 -7.26 16.49
N VAL A 79 5.73 -6.98 17.19
CA VAL A 79 4.89 -5.82 16.93
C VAL A 79 5.72 -4.54 17.07
N SER A 80 5.62 -3.65 16.09
CA SER A 80 6.43 -2.43 16.04
C SER A 80 5.66 -1.21 16.54
N SER A 81 6.38 -0.14 16.86
CA SER A 81 5.80 1.10 17.36
C SER A 81 4.91 1.78 16.31
N LEU A 82 5.34 1.80 15.04
CA LEU A 82 4.56 2.41 13.98
C LEU A 82 3.28 1.62 13.69
N GLU A 83 3.37 0.31 13.74
CA GLU A 83 2.20 -0.56 13.58
C GLU A 83 1.15 -0.27 14.66
N LYS A 84 1.60 -0.13 15.91
CA LYS A 84 0.68 0.17 17.03
C LYS A 84 0.02 1.54 16.85
N ALA A 85 0.79 2.53 16.43
CA ALA A 85 0.31 3.90 16.28
C ALA A 85 -0.76 4.00 15.20
N GLU A 86 -0.52 3.40 14.04
CA GLU A 86 -1.41 3.49 12.88
C GLU A 86 -2.43 2.36 12.79
N SER A 87 -2.26 1.28 13.56
CA SER A 87 -2.99 0.02 13.42
C SER A 87 -2.86 -0.54 12.00
N LEU A 88 -1.62 -0.57 11.50
CA LEU A 88 -1.30 -1.07 10.17
C LEU A 88 -0.15 -2.06 10.27
N GLU A 89 -0.42 -3.35 10.04
CA GLU A 89 0.53 -4.44 10.20
C GLU A 89 1.75 -4.30 9.28
N GLN A 90 1.56 -3.80 8.05
CA GLN A 90 2.64 -3.66 7.09
C GLN A 90 3.76 -2.71 7.56
N LEU A 91 3.46 -1.83 8.50
CA LEU A 91 4.48 -0.95 9.07
C LEU A 91 5.49 -1.72 9.92
N ARG A 92 5.09 -2.88 10.47
CA ARG A 92 6.03 -3.78 11.15
C ARG A 92 7.16 -4.19 10.21
N TRP A 93 6.78 -4.58 8.99
CA TRP A 93 7.75 -5.06 7.99
C TRP A 93 8.65 -3.93 7.51
N LEU A 94 8.07 -2.77 7.21
CA LEU A 94 8.86 -1.59 6.79
C LEU A 94 9.82 -1.16 7.88
N GLN A 95 9.38 -1.14 9.14
CA GLN A 95 10.20 -0.69 10.26
C GLN A 95 11.40 -1.61 10.47
N GLN A 96 11.27 -2.88 10.09
CA GLN A 96 12.36 -3.85 10.17
C GLN A 96 13.22 -3.89 8.90
N GLY A 97 12.95 -3.02 7.93
CA GLY A 97 13.79 -2.88 6.74
C GLY A 97 13.36 -3.70 5.54
N PHE A 98 12.22 -4.39 5.59
CA PHE A 98 11.70 -5.08 4.42
C PHE A 98 11.15 -4.06 3.43
N LYS A 99 11.34 -4.36 2.13
CA LYS A 99 10.81 -3.52 1.05
C LYS A 99 9.49 -4.10 0.57
N ILE A 100 8.49 -3.23 0.39
CA ILE A 100 7.19 -3.61 -0.11
C ILE A 100 7.01 -3.01 -1.49
N LYS A 101 7.06 -3.85 -2.51
CA LYS A 101 6.82 -3.42 -3.90
C LYS A 101 5.34 -3.16 -4.08
N CYS A 102 5.00 -2.04 -4.72
CA CYS A 102 3.61 -1.66 -4.95
C CYS A 102 3.30 -1.70 -6.44
N ALA A 103 2.23 -2.40 -6.81
CA ALA A 103 1.76 -2.45 -8.19
C ALA A 103 0.43 -1.71 -8.29
N ILE A 104 0.32 -0.85 -9.30
CA ILE A 104 -0.90 -0.06 -9.53
C ILE A 104 -1.94 -0.96 -10.19
N THR A 105 -3.16 -0.95 -9.65
CA THR A 105 -4.29 -1.70 -10.18
C THR A 105 -5.54 -0.83 -10.20
N GLN A 106 -6.52 -1.22 -11.00
CA GLN A 106 -7.87 -0.66 -10.97
C GLN A 106 -8.83 -1.58 -10.20
N PHE A 107 -8.34 -2.74 -9.72
CA PHE A 107 -9.17 -3.72 -9.03
C PHE A 107 -9.06 -3.57 -7.52
N ASP A 108 -10.20 -3.43 -6.86
CA ASP A 108 -10.25 -3.55 -5.41
C ASP A 108 -10.32 -5.03 -5.02
N SER A 109 -9.99 -5.34 -3.76
CA SER A 109 -9.94 -6.72 -3.27
C SER A 109 -11.27 -7.47 -3.43
N HIS A 110 -12.40 -6.76 -3.33
CA HIS A 110 -13.72 -7.35 -3.50
C HIS A 110 -14.05 -7.72 -4.94
N CYS A 111 -13.24 -7.30 -5.92
CA CYS A 111 -13.41 -7.64 -7.32
C CYS A 111 -12.70 -8.91 -7.74
N ILE A 112 -12.07 -9.62 -6.80
CA ILE A 112 -11.29 -10.83 -7.07
C ILE A 112 -12.10 -12.03 -6.62
N ASP A 113 -12.79 -12.67 -7.60
CA ASP A 113 -13.72 -13.76 -7.35
C ASP A 113 -13.30 -15.11 -7.93
N THR A 114 -12.41 -15.11 -8.93
CA THR A 114 -12.08 -16.31 -9.68
C THR A 114 -10.58 -16.60 -9.62
N PRO A 115 -10.16 -17.87 -9.90
CA PRO A 115 -8.72 -18.18 -10.01
C PRO A 115 -8.00 -17.36 -11.07
N GLU A 116 -8.69 -17.02 -12.17
CA GLU A 116 -8.12 -16.16 -13.21
C GLU A 116 -7.84 -14.75 -12.70
N ASP A 117 -8.71 -14.22 -11.86
CA ASP A 117 -8.51 -12.91 -11.23
C ASP A 117 -7.26 -12.94 -10.32
N VAL A 118 -7.09 -14.01 -9.56
CA VAL A 118 -5.90 -14.21 -8.71
C VAL A 118 -4.64 -14.22 -9.56
N GLU A 119 -4.65 -14.92 -10.69
CA GLU A 119 -3.49 -14.98 -11.59
C GLU A 119 -3.13 -13.60 -12.14
N LYS A 120 -4.13 -12.79 -12.51
CA LYS A 120 -3.91 -11.42 -12.98
C LYS A 120 -3.23 -10.58 -11.92
N VAL A 121 -3.70 -10.69 -10.67
CA VAL A 121 -3.12 -9.95 -9.54
C VAL A 121 -1.67 -10.36 -9.31
N LEU A 122 -1.39 -11.65 -9.31
CA LEU A 122 -0.03 -12.16 -9.12
C LEU A 122 0.92 -11.66 -10.22
N ARG A 123 0.45 -11.58 -11.45
CA ARG A 123 1.25 -11.03 -12.54
C ARG A 123 1.54 -9.55 -12.34
N LEU A 124 0.56 -8.77 -11.87
CA LEU A 124 0.76 -7.36 -11.55
C LEU A 124 1.80 -7.18 -10.45
N MET A 125 1.78 -8.03 -9.45
CA MET A 125 2.72 -7.98 -8.34
C MET A 125 4.12 -8.48 -8.69
N ASN A 126 4.25 -9.19 -9.80
CA ASN A 126 5.54 -9.73 -10.30
C ASN A 126 6.30 -10.51 -9.23
N ILE A 127 5.59 -11.38 -8.52
CA ILE A 127 6.17 -12.31 -7.55
C ILE A 127 6.36 -13.66 -8.25
N GLY A 128 7.54 -14.13 -8.21
CA GLY A 128 7.88 -15.42 -8.81
C GLY A 128 8.81 -16.22 -7.97
#